data_e505fd646378205fff3907894e9d0fb4
#
_entry.id   e505fd646378205fff3907894e9d0fb4
#
_cell.length_a   1.000
_cell.length_b   1.000
_cell.length_c   1.000
_cell.angle_alpha   90.00
_cell.angle_beta   90.00
_cell.angle_gamma   90.00
#
_symmetry.space_group_name_H-M   'P 1'
#
loop_
_entity.id
_entity.type
_entity.pdbx_description
1 polymer ?
#
loop_
_entity_poly.entity_id
_entity_poly.type
_entity_poly.pdbx_seq_one_letter_code
_entity_poly.pdbx_strand_id
1 'polypeptide(L)'
;MLSLAVKPQMGGLIVLYLLVRKIHWRYSAIAMAGALTLLLAAGLILRMHPSSADWTSALHANISATEEPGSVNDPRPNYKYFVDFVNLQAVTSVFSTDAREFNAAAYFIFLLFLTMLVTANLRTNASPDLHLLSIGALAVLTLMPIYHRYYDTRILLITIPAIVIVYQKSRLLGAFIGTLTVLMVNFLQIQNRLLPFLLHHAMGQIILQNKFLFILFMQWQNLELPALFFLYIVAILLYSHSHRSGDGNCISTSAAIGVN
;
A
#
# COMPACT_ATOMS: atom_id res chain seq x y z
N MET A 1 0.23 -11.93 13.29
CA MET A 1 1.00 -11.50 14.46
C MET A 1 2.45 -11.18 14.12
N LEU A 2 3.25 -12.10 13.56
CA LEU A 2 4.66 -11.86 13.24
C LEU A 2 4.87 -10.68 12.30
N SER A 3 4.06 -10.50 11.25
CA SER A 3 4.17 -9.35 10.33
C SER A 3 3.94 -8.00 11.02
N LEU A 4 3.07 -7.93 12.03
CA LEU A 4 2.85 -6.73 12.84
C LEU A 4 4.03 -6.42 13.77
N ALA A 5 4.70 -7.44 14.29
CA ALA A 5 5.85 -7.26 15.16
C ALA A 5 7.11 -6.87 14.38
N VAL A 6 7.28 -7.39 13.16
CA VAL A 6 8.48 -7.16 12.32
C VAL A 6 8.33 -5.91 11.46
N LYS A 7 7.15 -5.70 10.85
CA LYS A 7 6.84 -4.55 9.98
C LYS A 7 5.42 -4.04 10.28
N PRO A 8 5.23 -3.30 11.38
CA PRO A 8 3.90 -2.84 11.81
C PRO A 8 3.23 -1.95 10.75
N GLN A 9 3.99 -1.24 9.94
CA GLN A 9 3.48 -0.40 8.86
C GLN A 9 2.74 -1.21 7.77
N MET A 10 3.11 -2.47 7.54
CA MET A 10 2.46 -3.30 6.51
C MET A 10 1.12 -3.86 6.94
N GLY A 11 0.96 -4.22 8.20
CA GLY A 11 -0.26 -4.84 8.72
C GLY A 11 -1.14 -3.90 9.55
N GLY A 12 -0.57 -2.81 10.06
CA GLY A 12 -1.21 -1.94 11.04
C GLY A 12 -2.51 -1.31 10.55
N LEU A 13 -2.52 -0.77 9.34
CA LEU A 13 -3.72 -0.16 8.75
C LEU A 13 -4.83 -1.20 8.53
N ILE A 14 -4.49 -2.42 8.10
CA ILE A 14 -5.46 -3.50 7.89
C ILE A 14 -6.07 -3.91 9.25
N VAL A 15 -5.24 -4.11 10.26
CA VAL A 15 -5.72 -4.49 11.59
C VAL A 15 -6.54 -3.38 12.21
N LEU A 16 -6.13 -2.12 12.08
CA LEU A 16 -6.89 -0.96 12.53
C LEU A 16 -8.27 -0.90 11.85
N TYR A 17 -8.32 -1.12 10.54
CA TYR A 17 -9.57 -1.19 9.80
C TYR A 17 -10.50 -2.29 10.33
N LEU A 18 -9.99 -3.51 10.55
CA LEU A 18 -10.76 -4.63 11.07
C LEU A 18 -11.32 -4.33 12.46
N LEU A 19 -10.54 -3.65 13.31
CA LEU A 19 -10.97 -3.22 14.64
C LEU A 19 -12.08 -2.16 14.58
N VAL A 20 -11.89 -1.11 13.79
CA VAL A 20 -12.86 -0.01 13.63
C VAL A 20 -14.18 -0.51 13.06
N ARG A 21 -14.11 -1.41 12.08
CA ARG A 21 -15.31 -2.03 11.47
C ARG A 21 -15.88 -3.17 12.29
N LYS A 22 -15.28 -3.52 13.45
CA LYS A 22 -15.67 -4.61 14.34
C LYS A 22 -15.73 -5.99 13.67
N ILE A 23 -14.98 -6.15 12.54
CA ILE A 23 -14.88 -7.41 11.81
C ILE A 23 -13.91 -8.30 12.56
N HIS A 24 -14.44 -9.42 13.12
CA HIS A 24 -13.62 -10.33 13.92
C HIS A 24 -12.75 -9.61 14.96
N TRP A 25 -13.27 -8.55 15.57
CA TRP A 25 -12.54 -7.64 16.45
C TRP A 25 -11.73 -8.34 17.54
N ARG A 26 -12.24 -9.47 18.07
CA ARG A 26 -11.56 -10.28 19.07
C ARG A 26 -10.22 -10.83 18.57
N TYR A 27 -10.20 -11.39 17.35
CA TYR A 27 -8.96 -11.91 16.74
C TYR A 27 -7.98 -10.78 16.41
N SER A 28 -8.47 -9.63 15.94
CA SER A 28 -7.65 -8.45 15.68
C SER A 28 -7.06 -7.89 16.97
N ALA A 29 -7.85 -7.83 18.05
CA ALA A 29 -7.38 -7.40 19.36
C ALA A 29 -6.33 -8.37 19.94
N ILE A 30 -6.56 -9.69 19.83
CA ILE A 30 -5.58 -10.71 20.24
C ILE A 30 -4.28 -10.59 19.43
N ALA A 31 -4.38 -10.35 18.10
CA ALA A 31 -3.22 -10.18 17.26
C ALA A 31 -2.41 -8.92 17.64
N MET A 32 -3.08 -7.81 17.94
CA MET A 32 -2.43 -6.59 18.44
C MET A 32 -1.81 -6.77 19.82
N ALA A 33 -2.56 -7.35 20.76
CA ALA A 33 -2.05 -7.61 22.10
C ALA A 33 -0.82 -8.51 22.07
N GLY A 34 -0.86 -9.58 21.25
CA GLY A 34 0.29 -10.48 21.09
C GLY A 34 1.49 -9.81 20.42
N ALA A 35 1.28 -8.95 19.40
CA ALA A 35 2.37 -8.18 18.81
C ALA A 35 2.99 -7.20 19.82
N LEU A 36 2.16 -6.50 20.60
CA LEU A 36 2.63 -5.62 21.67
C LEU A 36 3.40 -6.39 22.75
N THR A 37 2.90 -7.56 23.17
CA THR A 37 3.59 -8.42 24.15
C THR A 37 4.97 -8.84 23.63
N LEU A 38 5.08 -9.24 22.35
CA LEU A 38 6.37 -9.58 21.73
C LEU A 38 7.34 -8.39 21.68
N LEU A 39 6.84 -7.19 21.33
CA LEU A 39 7.66 -5.98 21.32
C LEU A 39 8.13 -5.60 22.72
N LEU A 40 7.25 -5.67 23.73
CA LEU A 40 7.61 -5.42 25.13
C LEU A 40 8.61 -6.45 25.66
N ALA A 41 8.39 -7.73 25.37
CA ALA A 41 9.33 -8.79 25.76
C ALA A 41 10.70 -8.59 25.12
N ALA A 42 10.74 -8.28 23.81
CA ALA A 42 11.98 -7.97 23.11
C ALA A 42 12.69 -6.74 23.74
N GLY A 43 11.93 -5.67 24.04
CA GLY A 43 12.46 -4.47 24.69
C GLY A 43 13.03 -4.77 26.09
N LEU A 44 12.35 -5.61 26.87
CA LEU A 44 12.83 -6.03 28.19
C LEU A 44 14.11 -6.88 28.08
N ILE A 45 14.15 -7.87 27.19
CA ILE A 45 15.34 -8.69 26.95
C ILE A 45 16.53 -7.82 26.54
N LEU A 46 16.31 -6.86 25.60
CA LEU A 46 17.33 -5.93 25.20
C LEU A 46 17.84 -5.09 26.40
N ARG A 47 16.94 -4.60 27.26
CA ARG A 47 17.29 -3.78 28.42
C ARG A 47 18.07 -4.57 29.49
N MET A 48 17.82 -5.87 29.61
CA MET A 48 18.48 -6.73 30.58
C MET A 48 19.86 -7.22 30.10
N HIS A 49 20.17 -7.08 28.83
CA HIS A 49 21.44 -7.55 28.28
C HIS A 49 22.56 -6.53 28.54
N PRO A 50 23.69 -6.96 29.19
CA PRO A 50 24.75 -6.03 29.61
C PRO A 50 25.37 -5.20 28.46
N SER A 51 25.41 -5.77 27.25
CA SER A 51 25.92 -5.11 26.03
C SER A 51 24.95 -4.18 25.35
N SER A 52 23.70 -4.09 25.84
CA SER A 52 22.63 -3.30 25.23
C SER A 52 22.42 -1.94 25.92
N ALA A 53 23.32 -1.54 26.80
CA ALA A 53 23.21 -0.26 27.55
C ALA A 53 22.98 0.95 26.61
N ASP A 54 23.34 0.83 25.33
CA ASP A 54 23.25 1.87 24.31
C ASP A 54 22.36 1.53 23.11
N TRP A 55 21.44 0.54 23.22
CA TRP A 55 20.62 0.15 22.09
C TRP A 55 19.77 1.31 21.52
N THR A 56 19.35 2.26 22.35
CA THR A 56 18.61 3.44 21.91
C THR A 56 19.49 4.37 21.08
N SER A 57 20.73 4.60 21.51
CA SER A 57 21.70 5.39 20.73
C SER A 57 22.06 4.68 19.43
N ALA A 58 22.25 3.36 19.45
CA ALA A 58 22.49 2.56 18.25
C ALA A 58 21.28 2.59 17.29
N LEU A 59 20.06 2.54 17.83
CA LEU A 59 18.84 2.68 17.02
C LEU A 59 18.75 4.06 16.38
N HIS A 60 19.00 5.12 17.15
CA HIS A 60 19.03 6.50 16.61
C HIS A 60 20.12 6.66 15.56
N ALA A 61 21.32 6.16 15.80
CA ALA A 61 22.43 6.20 14.84
C ALA A 61 22.06 5.45 13.55
N ASN A 62 21.43 4.27 13.66
CA ASN A 62 20.97 3.50 12.50
C ASN A 62 19.86 4.25 11.71
N ILE A 63 18.89 4.86 12.40
CA ILE A 63 17.85 5.66 11.77
C ILE A 63 18.50 6.84 11.02
N SER A 64 19.37 7.60 11.69
CA SER A 64 20.08 8.73 11.08
C SER A 64 20.91 8.29 9.86
N ALA A 65 21.64 7.19 9.98
CA ALA A 65 22.44 6.64 8.88
C ALA A 65 21.57 6.19 7.69
N THR A 66 20.32 5.77 7.93
CA THR A 66 19.40 5.41 6.84
C THR A 66 18.77 6.63 6.14
N GLU A 67 18.77 7.79 6.79
CA GLU A 67 18.27 9.06 6.25
C GLU A 67 19.36 9.88 5.54
N GLU A 68 20.64 9.51 5.72
CA GLU A 68 21.76 10.19 5.07
C GLU A 68 21.71 10.06 3.53
N PRO A 69 22.13 11.13 2.82
CA PRO A 69 22.27 11.08 1.37
C PRO A 69 23.21 9.94 0.91
N GLY A 70 22.72 9.09 0.02
CA GLY A 70 23.48 7.93 -0.47
C GLY A 70 23.39 6.69 0.38
N SER A 71 22.61 6.73 1.45
CA SER A 71 22.34 5.54 2.26
C SER A 71 21.57 4.47 1.48
N VAL A 72 21.53 3.27 2.04
CA VAL A 72 20.79 2.13 1.45
C VAL A 72 19.30 2.41 1.31
N ASN A 73 18.77 3.37 2.07
CA ASN A 73 17.34 3.72 2.09
C ASN A 73 17.04 5.06 1.42
N ASP A 74 18.01 5.64 0.72
CA ASP A 74 17.82 6.89 0.00
C ASP A 74 17.03 6.68 -1.29
N PRO A 75 15.80 7.23 -1.42
CA PRO A 75 14.95 7.03 -2.59
C PRO A 75 15.34 7.93 -3.77
N ARG A 76 16.32 8.84 -3.61
CA ARG A 76 16.67 9.82 -4.64
C ARG A 76 17.31 9.18 -5.87
N PRO A 77 17.04 9.69 -7.08
CA PRO A 77 17.43 9.05 -8.34
C PRO A 77 18.95 8.90 -8.54
N ASN A 78 19.74 9.71 -7.85
CA ASN A 78 21.21 9.74 -8.01
C ASN A 78 21.93 8.62 -7.27
N TYR A 79 21.21 7.78 -6.54
CA TYR A 79 21.81 6.73 -5.71
C TYR A 79 21.52 5.33 -6.24
N LYS A 80 22.41 4.40 -5.96
CA LYS A 80 22.46 3.06 -6.55
C LYS A 80 21.17 2.24 -6.38
N TYR A 81 20.45 2.45 -5.27
CA TYR A 81 19.33 1.58 -4.89
C TYR A 81 17.95 2.19 -5.17
N PHE A 82 17.87 3.36 -5.81
CA PHE A 82 16.61 4.07 -6.03
C PHE A 82 15.55 3.26 -6.78
N VAL A 83 15.96 2.31 -7.63
CA VAL A 83 15.07 1.45 -8.41
C VAL A 83 14.44 0.32 -7.59
N ASP A 84 14.96 0.05 -6.40
CA ASP A 84 14.46 -1.01 -5.51
C ASP A 84 13.30 -0.54 -4.63
N PHE A 85 12.98 0.75 -4.67
CA PHE A 85 11.95 1.35 -3.81
C PHE A 85 10.57 1.29 -4.43
N VAL A 86 9.61 0.92 -3.60
CA VAL A 86 8.19 0.90 -3.93
C VAL A 86 7.46 1.77 -2.92
N ASN A 87 7.44 3.09 -3.17
CA ASN A 87 6.77 4.06 -2.31
C ASN A 87 6.61 5.41 -3.03
N LEU A 88 5.81 6.31 -2.46
CA LEU A 88 5.62 7.65 -3.00
C LEU A 88 6.86 8.53 -2.86
N GLN A 89 7.73 8.28 -1.88
CA GLN A 89 8.95 9.04 -1.65
C GLN A 89 9.91 8.92 -2.84
N ALA A 90 9.97 7.76 -3.50
CA ALA A 90 10.77 7.58 -4.69
C ALA A 90 10.31 8.50 -5.85
N VAL A 91 9.00 8.72 -6.00
CA VAL A 91 8.46 9.65 -7.01
C VAL A 91 8.70 11.10 -6.60
N THR A 92 8.40 11.45 -5.36
CA THR A 92 8.49 12.84 -4.88
C THR A 92 9.94 13.32 -4.79
N SER A 93 10.90 12.43 -4.54
CA SER A 93 12.34 12.74 -4.50
C SER A 93 12.93 13.16 -5.86
N VAL A 94 12.24 12.87 -6.97
CA VAL A 94 12.62 13.36 -8.31
C VAL A 94 12.43 14.87 -8.43
N PHE A 95 11.50 15.43 -7.65
CA PHE A 95 11.17 16.87 -7.71
C PHE A 95 11.94 17.71 -6.69
N SER A 96 12.33 17.13 -5.56
CA SER A 96 13.13 17.80 -4.53
C SER A 96 14.21 16.89 -3.97
N THR A 97 15.39 17.44 -3.72
CA THR A 97 16.51 16.77 -3.06
C THR A 97 16.46 16.88 -1.53
N ASP A 98 15.62 17.78 -0.99
CA ASP A 98 15.41 17.90 0.45
C ASP A 98 14.51 16.78 0.96
N ALA A 99 15.05 16.00 1.92
CA ALA A 99 14.32 14.88 2.52
C ALA A 99 13.01 15.32 3.21
N ARG A 100 12.96 16.51 3.77
CA ARG A 100 11.75 17.03 4.44
C ARG A 100 10.66 17.32 3.41
N GLU A 101 11.02 17.93 2.29
CA GLU A 101 10.06 18.30 1.25
C GLU A 101 9.47 17.07 0.56
N PHE A 102 10.30 16.13 0.10
CA PHE A 102 9.78 14.95 -0.59
C PHE A 102 9.01 14.01 0.35
N ASN A 103 9.40 13.89 1.62
CA ASN A 103 8.64 13.14 2.61
C ASN A 103 7.30 13.81 2.92
N ALA A 104 7.28 15.14 3.11
CA ALA A 104 6.05 15.89 3.35
C ALA A 104 5.06 15.73 2.17
N ALA A 105 5.55 15.82 0.93
CA ALA A 105 4.74 15.60 -0.27
C ALA A 105 4.18 14.17 -0.33
N ALA A 106 5.00 13.16 -0.05
CA ALA A 106 4.59 11.75 -0.03
C ALA A 106 3.51 11.49 1.04
N TYR A 107 3.70 12.01 2.25
CA TYR A 107 2.71 11.88 3.32
C TYR A 107 1.42 12.64 3.03
N PHE A 108 1.50 13.81 2.41
CA PHE A 108 0.31 14.55 1.99
C PHE A 108 -0.53 13.74 0.99
N ILE A 109 0.10 13.16 -0.04
CA ILE A 109 -0.57 12.30 -1.03
C ILE A 109 -1.17 11.06 -0.34
N PHE A 110 -0.43 10.43 0.56
CA PHE A 110 -0.94 9.30 1.34
C PHE A 110 -2.17 9.65 2.16
N LEU A 111 -2.16 10.78 2.87
CA LEU A 111 -3.31 11.25 3.66
C LEU A 111 -4.52 11.55 2.79
N LEU A 112 -4.31 12.10 1.60
CA LEU A 112 -5.39 12.31 0.63
C LEU A 112 -6.03 10.97 0.24
N PHE A 113 -5.23 9.95 -0.09
CA PHE A 113 -5.73 8.62 -0.45
C PHE A 113 -6.40 7.93 0.73
N LEU A 114 -5.85 8.04 1.92
CA LEU A 114 -6.49 7.52 3.13
C LEU A 114 -7.87 8.17 3.35
N THR A 115 -7.96 9.48 3.18
CA THR A 115 -9.23 10.22 3.29
C THR A 115 -10.24 9.77 2.25
N MET A 116 -9.80 9.54 1.00
CA MET A 116 -10.66 8.99 -0.05
C MET A 116 -11.22 7.62 0.32
N LEU A 117 -10.36 6.72 0.83
CA LEU A 117 -10.78 5.39 1.26
C LEU A 117 -11.76 5.44 2.44
N VAL A 118 -11.47 6.25 3.44
CA VAL A 118 -12.37 6.45 4.60
C VAL A 118 -13.72 6.98 4.13
N THR A 119 -13.73 7.99 3.28
CA THR A 119 -14.95 8.59 2.73
C THR A 119 -15.77 7.59 1.91
N ALA A 120 -15.10 6.79 1.07
CA ALA A 120 -15.76 5.73 0.31
C ALA A 120 -16.40 4.70 1.24
N ASN A 121 -15.68 4.27 2.28
CA ASN A 121 -16.19 3.30 3.27
C ASN A 121 -17.34 3.85 4.14
N LEU A 122 -17.35 5.14 4.48
CA LEU A 122 -18.43 5.76 5.25
C LEU A 122 -19.73 5.85 4.43
N ARG A 123 -19.63 5.93 3.12
CA ARG A 123 -20.78 6.03 2.21
C ARG A 123 -21.38 4.68 1.81
N THR A 124 -20.74 3.58 2.19
CA THR A 124 -21.12 2.21 1.78
C THR A 124 -21.67 1.43 2.96
N ASN A 125 -22.69 0.60 2.69
CA ASN A 125 -23.17 -0.37 3.67
C ASN A 125 -22.13 -1.50 3.84
N ALA A 126 -21.98 -1.98 5.06
CA ALA A 126 -21.05 -3.06 5.35
C ALA A 126 -21.52 -4.37 4.69
N SER A 127 -20.73 -4.92 3.79
CA SER A 127 -20.90 -6.28 3.26
C SER A 127 -19.56 -7.00 3.26
N PRO A 128 -19.53 -8.34 3.28
CA PRO A 128 -18.26 -9.09 3.23
C PRO A 128 -17.41 -8.73 2.02
N ASP A 129 -18.02 -8.55 0.87
CA ASP A 129 -17.33 -8.19 -0.37
C ASP A 129 -16.69 -6.80 -0.29
N LEU A 130 -17.42 -5.80 0.25
CA LEU A 130 -16.89 -4.46 0.44
C LEU A 130 -15.72 -4.45 1.46
N HIS A 131 -15.76 -5.32 2.46
CA HIS A 131 -14.64 -5.46 3.37
C HIS A 131 -13.39 -6.01 2.68
N LEU A 132 -13.54 -7.00 1.79
CA LEU A 132 -12.41 -7.54 1.01
C LEU A 132 -11.85 -6.50 0.03
N LEU A 133 -12.70 -5.71 -0.63
CA LEU A 133 -12.26 -4.61 -1.50
C LEU A 133 -11.51 -3.54 -0.69
N SER A 134 -12.00 -3.19 0.50
CA SER A 134 -11.33 -2.21 1.38
C SER A 134 -9.98 -2.73 1.89
N ILE A 135 -9.86 -4.02 2.21
CA ILE A 135 -8.59 -4.65 2.56
C ILE A 135 -7.63 -4.61 1.37
N GLY A 136 -8.13 -4.85 0.15
CA GLY A 136 -7.34 -4.71 -1.07
C GLY A 136 -6.78 -3.29 -1.24
N ALA A 137 -7.63 -2.26 -1.12
CA ALA A 137 -7.21 -0.86 -1.16
C ALA A 137 -6.20 -0.52 -0.05
N LEU A 138 -6.42 -1.02 1.17
CA LEU A 138 -5.50 -0.83 2.30
C LEU A 138 -4.14 -1.49 2.07
N ALA A 139 -4.10 -2.70 1.51
CA ALA A 139 -2.85 -3.37 1.19
C ALA A 139 -1.99 -2.54 0.21
N VAL A 140 -2.62 -1.93 -0.79
CA VAL A 140 -1.94 -0.98 -1.69
C VAL A 140 -1.48 0.27 -0.94
N LEU A 141 -2.37 0.83 -0.11
CA LEU A 141 -2.10 2.05 0.63
C LEU A 141 -0.94 1.89 1.63
N THR A 142 -0.76 0.69 2.22
CA THR A 142 0.35 0.44 3.15
C THR A 142 1.72 0.55 2.50
N LEU A 143 1.83 0.37 1.18
CA LEU A 143 3.09 0.49 0.44
C LEU A 143 3.47 1.93 0.09
N MET A 144 2.57 2.91 0.28
CA MET A 144 2.78 4.28 -0.18
C MET A 144 3.65 5.15 0.74
N PRO A 145 3.43 5.18 2.09
CA PRO A 145 3.92 6.27 2.93
C PRO A 145 5.35 6.09 3.44
N ILE A 146 5.87 4.88 3.46
CA ILE A 146 7.13 4.55 4.13
C ILE A 146 7.98 3.68 3.21
N TYR A 147 9.28 3.70 3.45
CA TYR A 147 10.27 2.86 2.84
C TYR A 147 9.82 1.40 2.70
N HIS A 148 9.58 1.00 1.45
CA HIS A 148 9.34 -0.38 1.07
C HIS A 148 10.26 -0.78 -0.06
N ARG A 149 10.79 -1.99 0.03
CA ARG A 149 11.50 -2.62 -1.07
C ARG A 149 10.56 -3.52 -1.87
N TYR A 150 10.98 -3.89 -3.06
CA TYR A 150 10.24 -4.73 -3.99
C TYR A 150 9.67 -6.02 -3.37
N TYR A 151 10.38 -6.65 -2.43
CA TYR A 151 9.88 -7.86 -1.77
C TYR A 151 8.67 -7.60 -0.86
N ASP A 152 8.46 -6.38 -0.42
CA ASP A 152 7.30 -5.99 0.39
C ASP A 152 6.00 -5.95 -0.43
N THR A 153 6.10 -5.82 -1.78
CA THR A 153 4.92 -5.87 -2.66
C THR A 153 4.17 -7.19 -2.58
N ARG A 154 4.77 -8.23 -2.04
CA ARG A 154 4.10 -9.52 -1.79
C ARG A 154 2.89 -9.41 -0.87
N ILE A 155 2.76 -8.32 -0.09
CA ILE A 155 1.53 -8.06 0.67
C ILE A 155 0.31 -7.93 -0.24
N LEU A 156 0.50 -7.54 -1.50
CA LEU A 156 -0.57 -7.46 -2.49
C LEU A 156 -1.21 -8.82 -2.80
N LEU A 157 -0.59 -9.95 -2.44
CA LEU A 157 -1.23 -11.26 -2.57
C LEU A 157 -2.48 -11.39 -1.68
N ILE A 158 -2.60 -10.61 -0.61
CA ILE A 158 -3.81 -10.56 0.22
C ILE A 158 -5.01 -9.98 -0.55
N THR A 159 -4.77 -9.31 -1.68
CA THR A 159 -5.83 -8.73 -2.51
C THR A 159 -6.50 -9.74 -3.45
N ILE A 160 -5.98 -10.96 -3.58
CA ILE A 160 -6.51 -11.98 -4.49
C ILE A 160 -8.03 -12.19 -4.32
N PRO A 161 -8.58 -12.36 -3.10
CA PRO A 161 -10.03 -12.50 -2.93
C PRO A 161 -10.80 -11.30 -3.45
N ALA A 162 -10.31 -10.08 -3.23
CA ALA A 162 -10.90 -8.87 -3.75
C ALA A 162 -10.89 -8.83 -5.28
N ILE A 163 -9.79 -9.24 -5.91
CA ILE A 163 -9.66 -9.32 -7.38
C ILE A 163 -10.71 -10.29 -7.96
N VAL A 164 -10.88 -11.47 -7.34
CA VAL A 164 -11.87 -12.47 -7.76
C VAL A 164 -13.29 -11.88 -7.71
N ILE A 165 -13.64 -11.20 -6.62
CA ILE A 165 -14.95 -10.56 -6.48
C ILE A 165 -15.18 -9.50 -7.57
N VAL A 166 -14.19 -8.64 -7.83
CA VAL A 166 -14.30 -7.63 -8.88
C VAL A 166 -14.43 -8.29 -10.24
N TYR A 167 -13.64 -9.32 -10.52
CA TYR A 167 -13.66 -10.04 -11.80
C TYR A 167 -15.02 -10.70 -12.08
N GLN A 168 -15.68 -11.25 -11.06
CA GLN A 168 -17.03 -11.85 -11.19
C GLN A 168 -18.08 -10.81 -11.59
N LYS A 169 -17.95 -9.55 -11.16
CA LYS A 169 -18.90 -8.47 -11.51
C LYS A 169 -18.50 -7.67 -12.74
N SER A 170 -17.21 -7.41 -12.92
CA SER A 170 -16.66 -6.69 -14.05
C SER A 170 -15.35 -7.34 -14.48
N ARG A 171 -15.43 -8.19 -15.50
CA ARG A 171 -14.26 -8.93 -16.02
C ARG A 171 -13.11 -7.99 -16.39
N LEU A 172 -13.43 -6.86 -17.04
CA LEU A 172 -12.43 -5.88 -17.46
C LEU A 172 -11.71 -5.25 -16.25
N LEU A 173 -12.46 -4.72 -15.29
CA LEU A 173 -11.90 -4.08 -14.10
C LEU A 173 -11.09 -5.08 -13.26
N GLY A 174 -11.61 -6.28 -13.04
CA GLY A 174 -10.90 -7.34 -12.30
C GLY A 174 -9.65 -7.80 -13.01
N ALA A 175 -9.66 -7.91 -14.35
CA ALA A 175 -8.47 -8.22 -15.13
C ALA A 175 -7.41 -7.11 -15.02
N PHE A 176 -7.80 -5.83 -15.07
CA PHE A 176 -6.87 -4.72 -14.89
C PHE A 176 -6.22 -4.73 -13.51
N ILE A 177 -7.02 -4.85 -12.44
CA ILE A 177 -6.48 -4.93 -11.06
C ILE A 177 -5.55 -6.13 -10.93
N GLY A 178 -5.96 -7.30 -11.44
CA GLY A 178 -5.17 -8.52 -11.39
C GLY A 178 -3.84 -8.38 -12.14
N THR A 179 -3.86 -7.81 -13.35
CA THR A 179 -2.66 -7.58 -14.16
C THR A 179 -1.68 -6.65 -13.47
N LEU A 180 -2.14 -5.49 -12.98
CA LEU A 180 -1.29 -4.56 -12.23
C LEU A 180 -0.72 -5.23 -10.98
N THR A 181 -1.53 -5.97 -10.21
CA THR A 181 -1.06 -6.69 -9.03
C THR A 181 0.05 -7.70 -9.39
N VAL A 182 -0.11 -8.45 -10.49
CA VAL A 182 0.89 -9.42 -10.97
C VAL A 182 2.17 -8.69 -11.41
N LEU A 183 2.05 -7.57 -12.13
CA LEU A 183 3.17 -6.75 -12.53
C LEU A 183 3.93 -6.23 -11.31
N MET A 184 3.23 -5.68 -10.32
CA MET A 184 3.84 -5.21 -9.08
C MET A 184 4.61 -6.30 -8.33
N VAL A 185 4.08 -7.52 -8.28
CA VAL A 185 4.70 -8.62 -7.50
C VAL A 185 5.88 -9.28 -8.24
N ASN A 186 5.82 -9.38 -9.58
CA ASN A 186 6.73 -10.24 -10.33
C ASN A 186 7.75 -9.50 -11.23
N PHE A 187 7.46 -8.30 -11.70
CA PHE A 187 8.25 -7.64 -12.75
C PHE A 187 9.14 -6.49 -12.30
N LEU A 188 9.28 -6.31 -11.03
CA LEU A 188 10.06 -5.23 -10.41
C LEU A 188 11.52 -5.12 -10.86
N GLN A 189 12.11 -6.22 -11.36
CA GLN A 189 13.52 -6.22 -11.75
C GLN A 189 13.79 -5.71 -13.18
N ILE A 190 12.74 -5.38 -13.95
CA ILE A 190 12.90 -4.85 -15.31
C ILE A 190 13.70 -3.55 -15.29
N GLN A 191 13.46 -2.68 -14.30
CA GLN A 191 14.16 -1.40 -14.17
C GLN A 191 15.67 -1.57 -13.96
N ASN A 192 16.08 -2.55 -13.17
CA ASN A 192 17.50 -2.87 -12.95
C ASN A 192 18.21 -3.31 -14.23
N ARG A 193 17.47 -3.90 -15.18
CA ARG A 193 17.99 -4.26 -16.50
C ARG A 193 17.90 -3.13 -17.52
N LEU A 194 16.86 -2.30 -17.41
CA LEU A 194 16.63 -1.17 -18.30
C LEU A 194 17.63 -0.04 -18.08
N LEU A 195 17.99 0.23 -16.82
CA LEU A 195 18.90 1.32 -16.47
C LEU A 195 20.27 1.24 -17.19
N PRO A 196 21.02 0.11 -17.20
CA PRO A 196 22.26 0.02 -17.95
C PRO A 196 22.06 0.27 -19.45
N PHE A 197 20.97 -0.25 -20.03
CA PHE A 197 20.63 -0.02 -21.42
C PHE A 197 20.42 1.47 -21.71
N LEU A 198 19.64 2.18 -20.89
CA LEU A 198 19.38 3.61 -21.03
C LEU A 198 20.66 4.44 -20.87
N LEU A 199 21.57 4.06 -19.97
CA LEU A 199 22.83 4.79 -19.77
C LEU A 199 23.74 4.77 -21.00
N HIS A 200 23.67 3.71 -21.84
CA HIS A 200 24.51 3.54 -23.00
C HIS A 200 23.93 4.08 -24.31
N HIS A 201 22.67 4.57 -24.32
CA HIS A 201 22.01 5.06 -25.53
C HIS A 201 21.64 6.53 -25.43
N ALA A 202 21.77 7.27 -26.52
CA ALA A 202 21.44 8.72 -26.57
C ALA A 202 19.99 9.00 -26.16
N MET A 203 19.04 8.15 -26.59
CA MET A 203 17.64 8.27 -26.21
C MET A 203 17.44 8.05 -24.71
N GLY A 204 18.23 7.18 -24.09
CA GLY A 204 18.22 6.96 -22.65
C GLY A 204 18.66 8.17 -21.85
N GLN A 205 19.65 8.93 -22.35
CA GLN A 205 20.07 10.19 -21.71
C GLN A 205 18.95 11.22 -21.66
N ILE A 206 18.14 11.31 -22.72
CA ILE A 206 16.96 12.21 -22.76
C ILE A 206 15.95 11.77 -21.68
N ILE A 207 15.69 10.46 -21.54
CA ILE A 207 14.79 9.92 -20.53
C ILE A 207 15.29 10.24 -19.13
N LEU A 208 16.59 10.04 -18.87
CA LEU A 208 17.18 10.26 -17.55
C LEU A 208 17.23 11.75 -17.16
N GLN A 209 17.36 12.67 -18.12
CA GLN A 209 17.38 14.10 -17.88
C GLN A 209 15.98 14.72 -17.71
N ASN A 210 14.94 14.13 -18.31
CA ASN A 210 13.58 14.62 -18.20
C ASN A 210 12.87 13.96 -17.00
N LYS A 211 12.51 14.77 -15.98
CA LYS A 211 11.88 14.28 -14.76
C LYS A 211 10.61 13.43 -15.00
N PHE A 212 9.76 13.83 -15.93
CA PHE A 212 8.53 13.11 -16.24
C PHE A 212 8.81 11.77 -16.94
N LEU A 213 9.70 11.75 -17.92
CA LEU A 213 10.11 10.52 -18.59
C LEU A 213 10.83 9.60 -17.61
N PHE A 214 11.69 10.17 -16.75
CA PHE A 214 12.35 9.40 -15.70
C PHE A 214 11.34 8.68 -14.80
N ILE A 215 10.32 9.39 -14.30
CA ILE A 215 9.27 8.78 -13.48
C ILE A 215 8.53 7.71 -14.26
N LEU A 216 8.14 7.99 -15.50
CA LEU A 216 7.37 7.07 -16.33
C LEU A 216 8.14 5.77 -16.63
N PHE A 217 9.44 5.84 -16.89
CA PHE A 217 10.24 4.67 -17.28
C PHE A 217 10.98 4.01 -16.11
N MET A 218 11.44 4.81 -15.13
CA MET A 218 12.27 4.32 -14.03
C MET A 218 11.49 4.15 -12.72
N GLN A 219 10.33 4.82 -12.58
CA GLN A 219 9.51 4.80 -11.39
C GLN A 219 8.07 4.35 -11.69
N TRP A 220 7.84 3.70 -12.84
CA TRP A 220 6.51 3.30 -13.29
C TRP A 220 5.74 2.46 -12.25
N GLN A 221 6.44 1.62 -11.49
CA GLN A 221 5.86 0.81 -10.42
C GLN A 221 5.29 1.66 -9.28
N ASN A 222 5.97 2.76 -8.97
CA ASN A 222 5.48 3.70 -7.96
C ASN A 222 4.23 4.45 -8.46
N LEU A 223 4.05 4.58 -9.79
CA LEU A 223 2.83 5.08 -10.42
C LEU A 223 1.72 4.04 -10.45
N GLU A 224 2.06 2.75 -10.49
CA GLU A 224 1.06 1.67 -10.40
C GLU A 224 0.34 1.66 -9.05
N LEU A 225 1.01 2.06 -7.94
CA LEU A 225 0.36 2.11 -6.62
C LEU A 225 -0.86 3.03 -6.60
N PRO A 226 -0.77 4.32 -6.98
CA PRO A 226 -1.94 5.18 -7.11
C PRO A 226 -2.99 4.62 -8.08
N ALA A 227 -2.57 4.12 -9.24
CA ALA A 227 -3.49 3.57 -10.22
C ALA A 227 -4.27 2.38 -9.66
N LEU A 228 -3.58 1.43 -9.02
CA LEU A 228 -4.18 0.27 -8.38
C LEU A 228 -5.13 0.68 -7.25
N PHE A 229 -4.74 1.67 -6.44
CA PHE A 229 -5.59 2.22 -5.39
C PHE A 229 -6.88 2.82 -5.96
N PHE A 230 -6.80 3.66 -7.01
CA PHE A 230 -7.97 4.24 -7.65
C PHE A 230 -8.91 3.19 -8.24
N LEU A 231 -8.38 2.13 -8.82
CA LEU A 231 -9.20 1.02 -9.32
C LEU A 231 -9.98 0.32 -8.18
N TYR A 232 -9.37 0.17 -6.99
CA TYR A 232 -10.08 -0.32 -5.82
C TYR A 232 -11.17 0.63 -5.34
N ILE A 233 -10.90 1.95 -5.33
CA ILE A 233 -11.92 2.95 -4.98
C ILE A 233 -13.10 2.89 -5.96
N VAL A 234 -12.83 2.81 -7.25
CA VAL A 234 -13.87 2.62 -8.28
C VAL A 234 -14.67 1.33 -8.03
N ALA A 235 -14.00 0.23 -7.74
CA ALA A 235 -14.65 -1.03 -7.43
C ALA A 235 -15.55 -0.92 -6.19
N ILE A 236 -15.11 -0.28 -5.11
CA ILE A 236 -15.90 -0.04 -3.90
C ILE A 236 -17.16 0.77 -4.22
N LEU A 237 -17.03 1.84 -5.00
CA LEU A 237 -18.16 2.71 -5.36
C LEU A 237 -19.18 2.00 -6.26
N LEU A 238 -18.73 1.26 -7.27
CA LEU A 238 -19.59 0.47 -8.15
C LEU A 238 -20.35 -0.62 -7.37
N TYR A 239 -19.65 -1.28 -6.44
CA TYR A 239 -20.25 -2.31 -5.60
C TYR A 239 -21.34 -1.75 -4.69
N SER A 240 -21.08 -0.59 -4.11
CA SER A 240 -22.04 0.13 -3.24
C SER A 240 -23.31 0.53 -3.99
N HIS A 241 -23.17 0.99 -5.24
CA HIS A 241 -24.32 1.41 -6.06
C HIS A 241 -25.21 0.23 -6.41
N SER A 242 -24.63 -0.93 -6.76
CA SER A 242 -25.40 -2.11 -7.17
C SER A 242 -26.26 -2.69 -6.04
N HIS A 243 -25.80 -2.59 -4.78
CA HIS A 243 -26.60 -3.04 -3.62
C HIS A 243 -27.78 -2.11 -3.30
N ARG A 244 -27.64 -0.80 -3.54
CA ARG A 244 -28.75 0.16 -3.31
C ARG A 244 -29.88 -0.01 -4.34
N SER A 245 -29.56 -0.35 -5.59
CA SER A 245 -30.57 -0.52 -6.64
C SER A 245 -31.30 -1.87 -6.57
N GLY A 246 -30.69 -2.90 -5.95
CA GLY A 246 -31.30 -4.21 -5.75
C GLY A 246 -32.40 -4.22 -4.67
N ASP A 247 -32.23 -3.45 -3.60
CA ASP A 247 -33.21 -3.37 -2.50
C ASP A 247 -34.50 -2.64 -2.90
N GLY A 248 -34.45 -1.77 -3.90
CA GLY A 248 -35.63 -1.04 -4.40
C GLY A 248 -36.63 -1.92 -5.17
N ASN A 249 -36.19 -3.00 -5.79
CA ASN A 249 -37.05 -3.86 -6.60
C ASN A 249 -37.72 -5.02 -5.84
N CYS A 250 -37.24 -5.35 -4.64
CA CYS A 250 -37.87 -6.40 -3.81
C CYS A 250 -39.16 -5.94 -3.09
N ILE A 251 -39.36 -4.63 -2.92
CA ILE A 251 -40.53 -4.10 -2.18
C ILE A 251 -41.80 -4.07 -3.07
N SER A 252 -41.65 -4.02 -4.40
CA SER A 252 -42.79 -3.90 -5.30
C SER A 252 -43.50 -5.21 -5.64
N THR A 253 -42.90 -6.36 -5.39
CA THR A 253 -43.49 -7.68 -5.72
C THR A 253 -44.26 -8.33 -4.55
N SER A 254 -44.11 -7.85 -3.33
CA SER A 254 -44.80 -8.39 -2.16
C SER A 254 -46.19 -7.82 -1.93
N ALA A 255 -46.55 -6.74 -2.64
CA ALA A 255 -47.87 -6.10 -2.53
C ALA A 255 -48.96 -6.63 -3.50
N ALA A 256 -48.60 -7.58 -4.39
CA ALA A 256 -49.51 -8.08 -5.43
C ALA A 256 -50.12 -9.48 -5.14
N ILE A 257 -49.80 -10.08 -3.97
CA ILE A 257 -50.46 -11.35 -3.56
C ILE A 257 -51.26 -11.06 -2.29
N GLY A 258 -52.33 -10.38 -2.48
CA GLY A 258 -53.39 -10.19 -1.49
C GLY A 258 -54.76 -10.37 -2.11
N VAL A 259 -55.44 -11.41 -1.65
CA VAL A 259 -56.87 -11.63 -1.68
C VAL A 259 -57.45 -12.18 -3.00
N ASN A 260 -57.73 -13.47 -3.00
CA ASN A 260 -59.09 -13.96 -3.20
C ASN A 260 -59.28 -15.28 -2.46
#